data_28d18b92b347213af2c81d3620dd1126
#
_entry.id   28d18b92b347213af2c81d3620dd1126
#
_cell.length_a   1.000
_cell.length_b   1.000
_cell.length_c   1.000
_cell.angle_alpha   90.00
_cell.angle_beta   90.00
_cell.angle_gamma   90.00
#
_symmetry.space_group_name_H-M   'P 1'
#
loop_
_entity.id
_entity.type
_entity.pdbx_description
1 polymer ?
#
loop_
_entity_poly.entity_id
_entity_poly.type
_entity_poly.pdbx_seq_one_letter_code
_entity_poly.pdbx_strand_id
1 'polypeptide(L)'
;LKEMGLSKHLILIGYTDYMLYRDVIFEWVMPDDLILITGGGNMGTVWPRLDDIITEIIATYYKNPIIVFPQTCYYTDGILARKRILRNKEIYLKAEKLKVFLRDRTSYEFFHKNFWGVESFLAPDIVTMLKPNIITKRNNLCLLCLRDDRERDCKMSADDFIRMIEENGMDVQTFSTVSSYAVSAKRREPELKRIYSQIASARLVVTDRMHTMLFSAILGIPCI
;
A
#
# COMPACT_ATOMS: atom_id res chain seq x y z
N LEU A 1 11.33 -8.85 -2.02
CA LEU A 1 12.79 -8.64 -1.94
C LEU A 1 13.53 -9.90 -1.45
N LYS A 2 13.00 -10.63 -0.45
CA LYS A 2 13.54 -11.95 -0.06
C LYS A 2 13.56 -12.93 -1.25
N GLU A 3 12.48 -13.01 -1.99
CA GLU A 3 12.35 -13.87 -3.18
C GLU A 3 13.26 -13.42 -4.34
N MET A 4 13.71 -12.19 -4.34
CA MET A 4 14.69 -11.64 -5.29
C MET A 4 16.15 -11.81 -4.83
N GLY A 5 16.42 -12.50 -3.73
CA GLY A 5 17.77 -12.71 -3.19
C GLY A 5 18.43 -11.49 -2.56
N LEU A 6 17.71 -10.37 -2.43
CA LEU A 6 18.25 -9.09 -1.91
C LEU A 6 18.25 -8.98 -0.39
N SER A 7 17.85 -10.02 0.34
CA SER A 7 17.64 -9.93 1.79
C SER A 7 18.92 -9.70 2.61
N LYS A 8 20.10 -10.05 2.10
CA LYS A 8 21.37 -9.93 2.83
C LYS A 8 21.89 -8.50 2.92
N HIS A 9 21.46 -7.62 2.03
CA HIS A 9 21.92 -6.23 1.92
C HIS A 9 20.78 -5.22 2.14
N LEU A 10 19.63 -5.69 2.62
CA LEU A 10 18.47 -4.85 2.81
C LEU A 10 18.39 -4.36 4.26
N ILE A 11 18.41 -3.06 4.44
CA ILE A 11 18.07 -2.39 5.70
C ILE A 11 16.63 -1.93 5.59
N LEU A 12 15.79 -2.43 6.49
CA LEU A 12 14.37 -2.06 6.53
C LEU A 12 14.15 -1.02 7.62
N ILE A 13 13.72 0.17 7.21
CA ILE A 13 13.43 1.29 8.11
C ILE A 13 11.92 1.46 8.17
N GLY A 14 11.34 1.31 9.36
CA GLY A 14 9.92 1.55 9.60
C GLY A 14 9.60 3.04 9.72
N TYR A 15 8.32 3.39 9.58
CA TYR A 15 7.85 4.77 9.73
C TYR A 15 8.29 5.39 11.07
N THR A 16 8.10 4.67 12.17
CA THR A 16 8.46 5.16 13.52
C THR A 16 9.96 5.34 13.64
N ASP A 17 10.75 4.40 13.12
CA ASP A 17 12.23 4.48 13.16
C ASP A 17 12.70 5.66 12.32
N TYR A 18 12.15 5.87 11.13
CA TYR A 18 12.46 7.03 10.31
C TYR A 18 12.16 8.35 11.02
N MET A 19 10.99 8.46 11.66
CA MET A 19 10.61 9.69 12.37
C MET A 19 11.49 9.99 13.59
N LEU A 20 12.00 8.97 14.25
CA LEU A 20 12.84 9.13 15.46
C LEU A 20 14.32 9.31 15.14
N TYR A 21 14.80 8.69 14.07
CA TYR A 21 16.25 8.55 13.81
C TYR A 21 16.67 9.07 12.43
N ARG A 22 15.87 9.90 11.78
CA ARG A 22 16.13 10.37 10.40
C ARG A 22 17.50 11.01 10.23
N ASP A 23 17.98 11.75 11.22
CA ASP A 23 19.29 12.43 11.16
C ASP A 23 20.44 11.38 11.16
N VAL A 24 20.30 10.33 11.98
CA VAL A 24 21.25 9.20 12.01
C VAL A 24 21.16 8.38 10.72
N ILE A 25 19.96 8.14 10.22
CA ILE A 25 19.74 7.42 8.96
C ILE A 25 20.37 8.18 7.80
N PHE A 26 20.28 9.51 7.83
CA PHE A 26 20.92 10.37 6.83
C PHE A 26 22.44 10.17 6.76
N GLU A 27 23.09 10.00 7.90
CA GLU A 27 24.54 9.75 7.97
C GLU A 27 24.94 8.34 7.49
N TRP A 28 24.01 7.38 7.55
CA TRP A 28 24.28 5.99 7.16
C TRP A 28 24.12 5.72 5.66
N VAL A 29 23.29 6.50 4.99
CA VAL A 29 23.00 6.29 3.56
C VAL A 29 24.16 6.80 2.73
N MET A 30 24.82 5.90 2.02
CA MET A 30 25.92 6.19 1.14
C MET A 30 25.41 6.64 -0.24
N PRO A 31 26.20 7.43 -1.01
CA PRO A 31 25.76 7.98 -2.32
C PRO A 31 25.33 6.93 -3.36
N ASP A 32 25.85 5.70 -3.26
CA ASP A 32 25.55 4.61 -4.20
C ASP A 32 24.45 3.66 -3.69
N ASP A 33 23.91 3.90 -2.49
CA ASP A 33 22.83 3.08 -1.96
C ASP A 33 21.54 3.29 -2.77
N LEU A 34 20.88 2.18 -3.08
CA LEU A 34 19.56 2.19 -3.68
C LEU A 34 18.48 2.39 -2.61
N ILE A 35 17.72 3.45 -2.73
CA ILE A 35 16.61 3.74 -1.83
C ILE A 35 15.31 3.19 -2.42
N LEU A 36 14.63 2.35 -1.63
CA LEU A 36 13.35 1.77 -1.97
C LEU A 36 12.25 2.34 -1.07
N ILE A 37 11.32 3.07 -1.64
CA ILE A 37 10.15 3.61 -0.93
C ILE A 37 8.99 2.64 -1.14
N THR A 38 8.38 2.18 -0.05
CA THR A 38 7.28 1.20 -0.09
C THR A 38 6.08 1.73 -0.86
N GLY A 39 5.40 0.82 -1.60
CA GLY A 39 4.16 1.11 -2.30
C GLY A 39 2.98 1.36 -1.35
N GLY A 40 1.86 1.78 -1.90
CA GLY A 40 0.62 2.02 -1.15
C GLY A 40 -0.24 3.14 -1.72
N GLY A 41 -1.04 3.78 -0.88
CA GLY A 41 -1.86 4.95 -1.22
C GLY A 41 -1.32 6.24 -0.60
N ASN A 42 0.00 6.44 -0.62
CA ASN A 42 0.66 7.43 0.23
C ASN A 42 1.02 8.73 -0.50
N MET A 43 0.87 8.80 -1.84
CA MET A 43 1.16 10.00 -2.61
C MET A 43 -0.08 10.86 -2.79
N GLY A 44 -0.03 12.08 -2.29
CA GLY A 44 -1.07 13.09 -2.49
C GLY A 44 -1.71 13.62 -1.22
N THR A 45 -3.00 13.98 -1.31
CA THR A 45 -3.69 14.76 -0.27
C THR A 45 -4.52 13.93 0.70
N VAL A 46 -4.76 12.65 0.45
CA VAL A 46 -5.51 11.77 1.38
C VAL A 46 -4.69 11.53 2.65
N TRP A 47 -3.40 11.25 2.49
CA TRP A 47 -2.45 11.04 3.57
C TRP A 47 -1.28 12.04 3.48
N PRO A 48 -1.53 13.36 3.70
CA PRO A 48 -0.57 14.40 3.39
C PRO A 48 0.75 14.27 4.15
N ARG A 49 0.72 13.68 5.37
CA ARG A 49 1.93 13.44 6.15
C ARG A 49 2.83 12.36 5.54
N LEU A 50 2.23 11.32 4.95
CA LEU A 50 2.99 10.27 4.26
C LEU A 50 3.57 10.77 2.94
N ASP A 51 2.81 11.59 2.19
CA ASP A 51 3.27 12.28 1.00
C ASP A 51 4.46 13.22 1.32
N ASP A 52 4.41 13.93 2.45
CA ASP A 52 5.51 14.79 2.90
C ASP A 52 6.78 13.98 3.21
N ILE A 53 6.65 12.81 3.83
CA ILE A 53 7.80 11.91 4.11
C ILE A 53 8.41 11.38 2.82
N ILE A 54 7.60 10.92 1.86
CA ILE A 54 8.10 10.49 0.56
C ILE A 54 8.86 11.63 -0.11
N THR A 55 8.30 12.83 -0.10
CA THR A 55 8.92 14.01 -0.70
C THR A 55 10.21 14.41 0.03
N GLU A 56 10.24 14.33 1.36
CA GLU A 56 11.43 14.58 2.18
C GLU A 56 12.55 13.59 1.86
N ILE A 57 12.23 12.29 1.78
CA ILE A 57 13.22 11.26 1.41
C ILE A 57 13.80 11.55 0.03
N ILE A 58 12.96 11.85 -0.96
CA ILE A 58 13.42 12.17 -2.32
C ILE A 58 14.28 13.44 -2.32
N ALA A 59 13.89 14.48 -1.57
CA ALA A 59 14.65 15.71 -1.46
C ALA A 59 16.02 15.52 -0.80
N THR A 60 16.06 14.69 0.24
CA THR A 60 17.27 14.44 1.02
C THR A 60 18.29 13.63 0.22
N TYR A 61 17.81 12.61 -0.48
CA TYR A 61 18.66 11.64 -1.17
C TYR A 61 18.63 11.81 -2.71
N TYR A 62 18.44 13.02 -3.20
CA TYR A 62 18.24 13.30 -4.63
C TYR A 62 19.36 12.82 -5.56
N LYS A 63 20.57 12.55 -5.03
CA LYS A 63 21.72 12.00 -5.78
C LYS A 63 21.70 10.47 -5.87
N ASN A 64 20.97 9.81 -4.95
CA ASN A 64 20.87 8.37 -4.91
C ASN A 64 19.93 7.83 -5.99
N PRO A 65 20.08 6.59 -6.44
CA PRO A 65 19.02 5.91 -7.15
C PRO A 65 17.84 5.66 -6.20
N ILE A 66 16.64 6.12 -6.61
CA ILE A 66 15.42 6.01 -5.82
C ILE A 66 14.35 5.30 -6.62
N ILE A 67 13.74 4.27 -6.06
CA ILE A 67 12.58 3.59 -6.63
C ILE A 67 11.40 3.74 -5.66
N VAL A 68 10.35 4.39 -6.10
CA VAL A 68 9.05 4.40 -5.41
C VAL A 68 8.23 3.23 -5.95
N PHE A 69 7.95 2.24 -5.10
CA PHE A 69 7.13 1.09 -5.46
C PHE A 69 5.68 1.50 -5.77
N PRO A 70 4.90 0.62 -6.44
CA PRO A 70 3.59 0.99 -6.97
C PRO A 70 2.68 1.70 -5.98
N GLN A 71 2.36 2.96 -6.28
CA GLN A 71 1.56 3.87 -5.47
C GLN A 71 0.23 4.21 -6.13
N THR A 72 -0.80 4.50 -5.32
CA THR A 72 -1.88 5.38 -5.74
C THR A 72 -1.44 6.81 -5.54
N CYS A 73 -1.67 7.63 -6.56
CA CYS A 73 -1.39 9.06 -6.56
C CYS A 73 -2.70 9.83 -6.70
N TYR A 74 -3.13 10.49 -5.62
CA TYR A 74 -4.41 11.20 -5.60
C TYR A 74 -4.28 12.56 -4.92
N TYR A 75 -4.67 13.60 -5.64
CA TYR A 75 -4.73 14.98 -5.14
C TYR A 75 -6.16 15.49 -5.29
N THR A 76 -6.71 16.00 -4.20
CA THR A 76 -8.00 16.69 -4.21
C THR A 76 -7.92 17.97 -5.04
N ASP A 77 -9.07 18.52 -5.43
CA ASP A 77 -9.12 19.82 -6.06
C ASP A 77 -8.80 20.95 -5.06
N GLY A 78 -8.29 22.05 -5.57
CA GLY A 78 -8.08 23.27 -4.80
C GLY A 78 -6.65 23.81 -4.82
N ILE A 79 -6.50 25.01 -4.27
CA ILE A 79 -5.24 25.78 -4.29
C ILE A 79 -4.12 25.07 -3.52
N LEU A 80 -4.44 24.48 -2.38
CA LEU A 80 -3.46 23.79 -1.54
C LEU A 80 -2.89 22.55 -2.22
N ALA A 81 -3.76 21.78 -2.88
CA ALA A 81 -3.33 20.60 -3.65
C ALA A 81 -2.45 21.00 -4.84
N ARG A 82 -2.81 22.07 -5.56
CA ARG A 82 -1.98 22.60 -6.66
C ARG A 82 -0.61 23.06 -6.18
N LYS A 83 -0.54 23.77 -5.05
CA LYS A 83 0.74 24.19 -4.44
C LYS A 83 1.60 22.98 -4.07
N ARG A 84 0.98 21.92 -3.51
CA ARG A 84 1.68 20.67 -3.16
C ARG A 84 2.22 19.97 -4.41
N ILE A 85 1.44 19.86 -5.47
CA ILE A 85 1.87 19.30 -6.75
C ILE A 85 3.10 20.04 -7.29
N LEU A 86 3.06 21.36 -7.33
CA LEU A 86 4.17 22.16 -7.83
C LEU A 86 5.44 21.96 -6.99
N ARG A 87 5.33 22.04 -5.65
CA ARG A 87 6.44 21.79 -4.72
C ARG A 87 7.06 20.40 -4.94
N ASN A 88 6.21 19.37 -4.94
CA ASN A 88 6.67 18.01 -5.08
C ASN A 88 7.32 17.78 -6.46
N LYS A 89 6.76 18.35 -7.52
CA LYS A 89 7.34 18.28 -8.85
C LYS A 89 8.75 18.87 -8.92
N GLU A 90 8.96 20.06 -8.34
CA GLU A 90 10.28 20.69 -8.31
C GLU A 90 11.32 19.82 -7.60
N ILE A 91 10.91 19.13 -6.52
CA ILE A 91 11.77 18.23 -5.76
C ILE A 91 12.08 16.98 -6.59
N TYR A 92 11.05 16.36 -7.17
CA TYR A 92 11.20 15.12 -7.94
C TYR A 92 12.06 15.30 -9.18
N LEU A 93 11.96 16.44 -9.85
CA LEU A 93 12.79 16.77 -11.03
C LEU A 93 14.28 16.94 -10.69
N LYS A 94 14.64 17.25 -9.44
CA LYS A 94 16.04 17.31 -8.99
C LYS A 94 16.66 15.93 -8.78
N ALA A 95 15.84 14.92 -8.57
CA ALA A 95 16.29 13.55 -8.33
C ALA A 95 16.40 12.78 -9.67
N GLU A 96 17.53 12.97 -10.37
CA GLU A 96 17.76 12.45 -11.74
C GLU A 96 17.62 10.94 -11.87
N LYS A 97 17.83 10.18 -10.79
CA LYS A 97 17.74 8.70 -10.77
C LYS A 97 16.44 8.21 -10.10
N LEU A 98 15.43 9.08 -9.99
CA LEU A 98 14.12 8.74 -9.43
C LEU A 98 13.27 7.99 -10.45
N LYS A 99 12.73 6.83 -10.03
CA LYS A 99 11.73 6.06 -10.77
C LYS A 99 10.49 5.88 -9.91
N VAL A 100 9.32 6.26 -10.44
CA VAL A 100 8.05 6.18 -9.72
C VAL A 100 7.14 5.17 -10.41
N PHE A 101 6.68 4.19 -9.66
CA PHE A 101 5.72 3.21 -10.14
C PHE A 101 4.33 3.55 -9.59
N LEU A 102 3.33 3.53 -10.47
CA LEU A 102 1.92 3.76 -10.15
C LEU A 102 1.16 2.47 -10.36
N ARG A 103 0.24 2.12 -9.45
CA ARG A 103 -0.42 0.82 -9.44
C ARG A 103 -1.76 0.75 -10.16
N ASP A 104 -2.27 1.91 -10.57
CA ASP A 104 -3.52 2.02 -11.30
C ASP A 104 -3.41 3.09 -12.41
N ARG A 105 -4.26 2.94 -13.43
CA ARG A 105 -4.22 3.80 -14.63
C ARG A 105 -4.52 5.25 -14.30
N THR A 106 -5.48 5.52 -13.43
CA THR A 106 -5.87 6.89 -13.04
C THR A 106 -4.71 7.62 -12.38
N SER A 107 -4.03 6.95 -11.43
CA SER A 107 -2.82 7.47 -10.78
C SER A 107 -1.69 7.70 -11.78
N TYR A 108 -1.48 6.78 -12.73
CA TYR A 108 -0.44 6.91 -13.74
C TYR A 108 -0.69 8.09 -14.66
N GLU A 109 -1.89 8.23 -15.20
CA GLU A 109 -2.28 9.33 -16.10
C GLU A 109 -2.18 10.68 -15.37
N PHE A 110 -2.67 10.74 -14.12
CA PHE A 110 -2.56 11.93 -13.29
C PHE A 110 -1.10 12.29 -13.03
N PHE A 111 -0.27 11.34 -12.64
CA PHE A 111 1.15 11.57 -12.34
C PHE A 111 1.90 12.00 -13.59
N HIS A 112 1.73 11.30 -14.70
CA HIS A 112 2.37 11.61 -15.97
C HIS A 112 2.04 13.03 -16.46
N LYS A 113 0.79 13.46 -16.29
CA LYS A 113 0.34 14.81 -16.66
C LYS A 113 0.93 15.89 -15.74
N ASN A 114 0.93 15.68 -14.43
CA ASN A 114 1.27 16.72 -13.46
C ASN A 114 2.75 16.77 -13.09
N PHE A 115 3.43 15.63 -13.14
CA PHE A 115 4.85 15.47 -12.82
C PHE A 115 5.69 15.13 -14.07
N TRP A 116 5.31 15.71 -15.22
CA TRP A 116 6.04 15.52 -16.46
C TRP A 116 7.54 15.82 -16.29
N GLY A 117 8.38 15.00 -16.91
CA GLY A 117 9.84 15.00 -16.75
C GLY A 117 10.35 14.05 -15.65
N VAL A 118 9.49 13.53 -14.78
CA VAL A 118 9.83 12.46 -13.84
C VAL A 118 9.57 11.10 -14.49
N GLU A 119 10.55 10.20 -14.45
CA GLU A 119 10.43 8.85 -15.00
C GLU A 119 9.37 8.05 -14.23
N SER A 120 8.29 7.65 -14.92
CA SER A 120 7.15 6.98 -14.29
C SER A 120 6.64 5.78 -15.08
N PHE A 121 6.17 4.76 -14.39
CA PHE A 121 5.73 3.49 -14.94
C PHE A 121 4.40 3.05 -14.35
N LEU A 122 3.55 2.44 -15.17
CA LEU A 122 2.38 1.69 -14.69
C LEU A 122 2.82 0.26 -14.37
N ALA A 123 2.63 -0.18 -13.14
CA ALA A 123 2.90 -1.54 -12.72
C ALA A 123 1.84 -2.00 -11.70
N PRO A 124 1.45 -3.27 -11.68
CA PRO A 124 0.50 -3.75 -10.68
C PRO A 124 1.05 -3.59 -9.26
N ASP A 125 0.13 -3.57 -8.27
CA ASP A 125 0.54 -3.56 -6.86
C ASP A 125 1.48 -4.75 -6.57
N ILE A 126 2.55 -4.50 -5.84
CA ILE A 126 3.60 -5.51 -5.58
C ILE A 126 3.06 -6.75 -4.87
N VAL A 127 1.94 -6.63 -4.16
CA VAL A 127 1.25 -7.76 -3.52
C VAL A 127 0.85 -8.83 -4.53
N THR A 128 0.54 -8.45 -5.77
CA THR A 128 0.14 -9.40 -6.83
C THR A 128 1.25 -10.38 -7.24
N MET A 129 2.50 -10.07 -6.89
CA MET A 129 3.64 -10.97 -7.12
C MET A 129 3.78 -12.06 -6.06
N LEU A 130 3.07 -11.94 -4.94
CA LEU A 130 3.13 -12.92 -3.86
C LEU A 130 2.38 -14.20 -4.26
N LYS A 131 2.93 -15.34 -3.87
CA LYS A 131 2.34 -16.66 -4.08
C LYS A 131 2.21 -17.38 -2.73
N PRO A 132 1.25 -16.98 -1.90
CA PRO A 132 1.08 -17.58 -0.59
C PRO A 132 0.69 -19.05 -0.74
N ASN A 133 1.47 -19.95 -0.14
CA ASN A 133 1.13 -21.37 -0.06
C ASN A 133 0.30 -21.60 1.20
N ILE A 134 -1.01 -21.49 1.08
CA ILE A 134 -1.96 -21.69 2.16
C ILE A 134 -2.89 -22.83 1.80
N ILE A 135 -2.84 -23.89 2.61
CA ILE A 135 -3.75 -25.04 2.49
C ILE A 135 -4.75 -24.94 3.63
N THR A 136 -6.02 -24.72 3.30
CA THR A 136 -7.10 -24.69 4.27
C THR A 136 -8.40 -25.22 3.65
N LYS A 137 -9.30 -25.75 4.49
CA LYS A 137 -10.64 -26.17 4.07
C LYS A 137 -11.51 -24.92 3.94
N ARG A 138 -12.19 -24.79 2.81
CA ARG A 138 -13.20 -23.74 2.61
C ARG A 138 -14.48 -24.08 3.37
N ASN A 139 -15.00 -23.10 4.09
CA ASN A 139 -16.26 -23.16 4.82
C ASN A 139 -17.33 -22.37 4.07
N ASN A 140 -18.60 -22.55 4.44
CA ASN A 140 -19.72 -21.75 3.89
C ASN A 140 -19.75 -20.33 4.50
N LEU A 141 -18.59 -19.71 4.58
CA LEU A 141 -18.34 -18.46 5.27
C LEU A 141 -18.13 -17.30 4.28
N CYS A 142 -18.82 -16.19 4.50
CA CYS A 142 -18.49 -14.91 3.91
C CYS A 142 -17.68 -14.06 4.91
N LEU A 143 -16.52 -13.60 4.51
CA LEU A 143 -15.78 -12.59 5.27
C LEU A 143 -16.17 -11.19 4.82
N LEU A 144 -16.68 -10.41 5.77
CA LEU A 144 -17.02 -9.00 5.58
C LEU A 144 -15.91 -8.11 6.12
N CYS A 145 -15.18 -7.45 5.23
CA CYS A 145 -14.03 -6.59 5.58
C CYS A 145 -14.25 -5.17 5.06
N LEU A 146 -14.98 -4.37 5.81
CA LEU A 146 -15.26 -2.99 5.45
C LEU A 146 -14.30 -2.01 6.13
N ARG A 147 -14.13 -0.86 5.50
CA ARG A 147 -13.39 0.27 6.07
C ARG A 147 -14.22 0.96 7.15
N ASP A 148 -13.53 1.50 8.13
CA ASP A 148 -14.06 2.33 9.20
C ASP A 148 -13.34 3.69 9.29
N ASP A 149 -12.51 3.99 8.27
CA ASP A 149 -11.72 5.21 8.17
C ASP A 149 -12.28 6.19 7.12
N ARG A 150 -11.62 7.33 6.97
CA ARG A 150 -12.02 8.43 6.07
C ARG A 150 -12.04 8.07 4.56
N GLU A 151 -11.52 6.93 4.17
CA GLU A 151 -11.59 6.45 2.78
C GLU A 151 -12.83 5.59 2.53
N ARG A 152 -13.71 5.42 3.53
CA ARG A 152 -14.96 4.70 3.35
C ARG A 152 -15.91 5.49 2.46
N ASP A 153 -16.32 4.92 1.35
CA ASP A 153 -17.30 5.49 0.41
C ASP A 153 -18.59 4.67 0.31
N CYS A 154 -18.63 3.50 0.95
CA CYS A 154 -19.80 2.63 0.94
C CYS A 154 -20.88 3.21 1.85
N LYS A 155 -22.11 3.42 1.28
CA LYS A 155 -23.27 3.96 1.99
C LYS A 155 -24.04 2.90 2.78
N MET A 156 -23.90 1.60 2.42
CA MET A 156 -24.55 0.49 3.10
C MET A 156 -23.88 0.22 4.44
N SER A 157 -24.68 -0.03 5.48
CA SER A 157 -24.15 -0.39 6.79
C SER A 157 -23.60 -1.82 6.81
N ALA A 158 -22.75 -2.14 7.79
CA ALA A 158 -22.27 -3.52 7.97
C ALA A 158 -23.44 -4.48 8.26
N ASP A 159 -24.43 -4.02 9.04
CA ASP A 159 -25.61 -4.83 9.42
C ASP A 159 -26.48 -5.15 8.21
N ASP A 160 -26.61 -4.23 7.24
CA ASP A 160 -27.35 -4.49 6.01
C ASP A 160 -26.63 -5.54 5.14
N PHE A 161 -25.29 -5.47 5.06
CA PHE A 161 -24.51 -6.51 4.38
C PHE A 161 -24.67 -7.87 5.06
N ILE A 162 -24.56 -7.91 6.40
CA ILE A 162 -24.69 -9.15 7.18
C ILE A 162 -26.06 -9.79 6.88
N ARG A 163 -27.16 -9.03 7.03
CA ARG A 163 -28.50 -9.51 6.78
C ARG A 163 -28.63 -10.06 5.35
N MET A 164 -28.19 -9.32 4.36
CA MET A 164 -28.27 -9.73 2.95
C MET A 164 -27.51 -11.05 2.70
N ILE A 165 -26.35 -11.23 3.31
CA ILE A 165 -25.52 -12.43 3.13
C ILE A 165 -26.15 -13.64 3.83
N GLU A 166 -26.66 -13.46 5.06
CA GLU A 166 -27.34 -14.51 5.84
C GLU A 166 -28.64 -14.97 5.16
N GLU A 167 -29.43 -14.06 4.61
CA GLU A 167 -30.62 -14.36 3.81
C GLU A 167 -30.30 -15.21 2.56
N ASN A 168 -29.05 -15.15 2.07
CA ASN A 168 -28.56 -16.00 0.98
C ASN A 168 -27.87 -17.29 1.48
N GLY A 169 -28.06 -17.65 2.76
CA GLY A 169 -27.66 -18.94 3.34
C GLY A 169 -26.18 -19.10 3.58
N MET A 170 -25.44 -18.01 3.78
CA MET A 170 -24.03 -18.03 4.15
C MET A 170 -23.83 -17.52 5.59
N ASP A 171 -22.91 -18.15 6.30
CA ASP A 171 -22.41 -17.59 7.57
C ASP A 171 -21.61 -16.32 7.32
N VAL A 172 -21.69 -15.36 8.23
CA VAL A 172 -20.92 -14.10 8.11
C VAL A 172 -19.95 -13.94 9.28
N GLN A 173 -18.75 -13.53 8.98
CA GLN A 173 -17.78 -13.09 9.97
C GLN A 173 -17.20 -11.75 9.56
N THR A 174 -17.25 -10.78 10.47
CA THR A 174 -16.51 -9.52 10.29
C THR A 174 -15.01 -9.77 10.44
N PHE A 175 -14.25 -9.10 9.59
CA PHE A 175 -12.80 -9.30 9.50
C PHE A 175 -12.10 -7.96 9.24
N SER A 176 -10.89 -7.82 9.74
CA SER A 176 -10.04 -6.66 9.44
C SER A 176 -8.62 -7.12 9.09
N THR A 177 -8.06 -6.52 8.06
CA THR A 177 -6.63 -6.65 7.72
C THR A 177 -5.76 -5.66 8.50
N VAL A 178 -6.38 -4.74 9.24
CA VAL A 178 -5.67 -3.82 10.14
C VAL A 178 -5.45 -4.51 11.47
N SER A 179 -4.19 -4.60 11.89
CA SER A 179 -3.85 -5.13 13.20
C SER A 179 -4.20 -4.11 14.31
N SER A 180 -4.79 -4.60 15.40
CA SER A 180 -5.08 -3.76 16.59
C SER A 180 -3.82 -3.42 17.40
N TYR A 181 -2.67 -3.94 17.02
CA TYR A 181 -1.38 -3.71 17.67
C TYR A 181 -0.26 -3.47 16.66
N ALA A 182 0.83 -2.87 17.10
CA ALA A 182 2.00 -2.67 16.27
C ALA A 182 2.67 -4.01 15.92
N VAL A 183 2.73 -4.31 14.62
CA VAL A 183 3.32 -5.55 14.12
C VAL A 183 4.83 -5.37 13.97
N SER A 184 5.60 -5.97 14.87
CA SER A 184 7.06 -5.98 14.77
C SER A 184 7.56 -6.80 13.58
N ALA A 185 8.80 -6.58 13.15
CA ALA A 185 9.40 -7.32 12.05
C ALA A 185 9.34 -8.85 12.23
N LYS A 186 9.50 -9.34 13.47
CA LYS A 186 9.42 -10.77 13.81
C LYS A 186 8.01 -11.35 13.73
N ARG A 187 6.97 -10.52 13.94
CA ARG A 187 5.56 -10.93 13.92
C ARG A 187 4.89 -10.75 12.56
N ARG A 188 5.57 -10.14 11.61
CA ARG A 188 5.00 -9.81 10.29
C ARG A 188 4.57 -11.05 9.50
N GLU A 189 5.43 -12.04 9.39
CA GLU A 189 5.12 -13.28 8.65
C GLU A 189 3.99 -14.11 9.32
N PRO A 190 4.00 -14.36 10.64
CA PRO A 190 2.87 -14.98 11.32
C PRO A 190 1.55 -14.22 11.14
N GLU A 191 1.56 -12.89 11.19
CA GLU A 191 0.35 -12.09 11.03
C GLU A 191 -0.19 -12.16 9.58
N LEU A 192 0.67 -12.08 8.59
CA LEU A 192 0.28 -12.28 7.19
C LEU A 192 -0.29 -13.68 6.96
N LYS A 193 0.33 -14.72 7.54
CA LYS A 193 -0.17 -16.09 7.44
C LYS A 193 -1.56 -16.22 8.07
N ARG A 194 -1.80 -15.58 9.21
CA ARG A 194 -3.11 -15.52 9.87
C ARG A 194 -4.15 -14.91 8.93
N ILE A 195 -3.86 -13.75 8.36
CA ILE A 195 -4.73 -13.03 7.42
C ILE A 195 -5.03 -13.91 6.20
N TYR A 196 -4.01 -14.47 5.57
CA TYR A 196 -4.18 -15.33 4.41
C TYR A 196 -4.99 -16.59 4.72
N SER A 197 -4.76 -17.23 5.89
CA SER A 197 -5.52 -18.40 6.30
C SER A 197 -7.00 -18.10 6.50
N GLN A 198 -7.32 -16.96 7.09
CA GLN A 198 -8.71 -16.54 7.26
C GLN A 198 -9.38 -16.31 5.89
N ILE A 199 -8.75 -15.53 5.00
CA ILE A 199 -9.28 -15.28 3.65
C ILE A 199 -9.43 -16.61 2.88
N ALA A 200 -8.42 -17.48 2.91
CA ALA A 200 -8.42 -18.75 2.20
C ALA A 200 -9.49 -19.73 2.70
N SER A 201 -9.94 -19.61 3.95
CA SER A 201 -11.02 -20.43 4.52
C SER A 201 -12.42 -19.98 4.11
N ALA A 202 -12.57 -18.79 3.55
CA ALA A 202 -13.84 -18.26 3.15
C ALA A 202 -14.29 -18.79 1.76
N ARG A 203 -15.59 -18.81 1.56
CA ARG A 203 -16.23 -19.03 0.24
C ARG A 203 -16.33 -17.75 -0.57
N LEU A 204 -16.52 -16.64 0.13
CA LEU A 204 -16.68 -15.30 -0.43
C LEU A 204 -16.04 -14.26 0.46
N VAL A 205 -15.51 -13.20 -0.12
CA VAL A 205 -15.07 -12.00 0.59
C VAL A 205 -15.86 -10.81 0.06
N VAL A 206 -16.41 -9.99 0.96
CA VAL A 206 -17.03 -8.71 0.64
C VAL A 206 -16.20 -7.60 1.26
N THR A 207 -15.69 -6.66 0.45
CA THR A 207 -14.75 -5.66 0.94
C THR A 207 -14.71 -4.39 0.09
N ASP A 208 -14.50 -3.27 0.74
CA ASP A 208 -14.09 -1.98 0.16
C ASP A 208 -12.59 -1.68 0.39
N ARG A 209 -11.83 -2.68 0.92
CA ARG A 209 -10.38 -2.56 1.14
C ARG A 209 -9.59 -3.20 0.00
N MET A 210 -8.83 -2.38 -0.70
CA MET A 210 -8.04 -2.84 -1.85
C MET A 210 -7.11 -4.01 -1.52
N HIS A 211 -6.37 -3.98 -0.40
CA HIS A 211 -5.47 -5.09 -0.06
C HIS A 211 -6.22 -6.38 0.30
N THR A 212 -7.42 -6.30 0.87
CA THR A 212 -8.26 -7.49 1.09
C THR A 212 -8.68 -8.10 -0.25
N MET A 213 -9.07 -7.27 -1.20
CA MET A 213 -9.38 -7.70 -2.58
C MET A 213 -8.16 -8.36 -3.24
N LEU A 214 -6.97 -7.74 -3.15
CA LEU A 214 -5.74 -8.29 -3.73
C LEU A 214 -5.35 -9.62 -3.08
N PHE A 215 -5.46 -9.74 -1.75
CA PHE A 215 -5.21 -11.00 -1.04
C PHE A 215 -6.20 -12.08 -1.45
N SER A 216 -7.48 -11.73 -1.63
CA SER A 216 -8.48 -12.67 -2.14
C SER A 216 -8.12 -13.15 -3.54
N ALA A 217 -7.72 -12.24 -4.43
CA ALA A 217 -7.33 -12.57 -5.80
C ALA A 217 -6.12 -13.53 -5.86
N ILE A 218 -5.04 -13.26 -5.10
CA ILE A 218 -3.86 -14.14 -5.10
C ILE A 218 -4.10 -15.50 -4.42
N LEU A 219 -5.13 -15.60 -3.57
CA LEU A 219 -5.57 -16.83 -2.93
C LEU A 219 -6.66 -17.57 -3.72
N GLY A 220 -7.14 -17.01 -4.83
CA GLY A 220 -8.21 -17.59 -5.64
C GLY A 220 -9.56 -17.66 -4.93
N ILE A 221 -9.86 -16.67 -4.07
CA ILE A 221 -11.14 -16.54 -3.36
C ILE A 221 -12.00 -15.50 -4.07
N PRO A 222 -13.27 -15.81 -4.41
CA PRO A 222 -14.21 -14.84 -4.93
C PRO A 222 -14.31 -13.62 -4.01
N CYS A 223 -14.34 -12.43 -4.63
CA CYS A 223 -14.37 -11.15 -3.90
C CYS A 223 -15.28 -10.16 -4.61
N ILE A 224 -16.10 -9.46 -3.83
CA ILE A 224 -17.01 -8.39 -4.27
C ILE A 224 -16.67 -7.11 -3.51
#